data_44b6f99ba008e0c876d3a6f1e12a001f
#
_entry.id   44b6f99ba008e0c876d3a6f1e12a001f
#
_cell.length_a   1.000
_cell.length_b   1.000
_cell.length_c   1.000
_cell.angle_alpha   90.00
_cell.angle_beta   90.00
_cell.angle_gamma   90.00
#
_symmetry.space_group_name_H-M   'P 1'
#
loop_
_entity.id
_entity.type
_entity.pdbx_description
1 polymer ?
#
loop_
_entity_poly.entity_id
_entity_poly.type
_entity_poly.pdbx_seq_one_letter_code
_entity_poly.pdbx_strand_id
1 'polypeptide(L)'
;MSQVCLISGSPGCGKTNWILNTFKNYSGNCGYLRLGGYSEINLEQAINSKIDFAFLKDQIPNLLDLSISNSISEKDKENILIIIEFPQFFIPKSQGINGVDLRIINELEKYNLQPNRYLHFGRDPELSIKDTLDFREIESISLDLQKHIWDPASLNTFWFELVNGAYGDVYRAKALMNLPDGRYILFNWIVSQQGSQYQTLNQVAPLNGRPERCSEIVIQGKNLNFESIK
;
A
#
# COMPACT_ATOMS: atom_id res chain seq x y z
N MET A 1 3.96 -26.01 -6.55
CA MET A 1 5.13 -25.14 -6.29
C MET A 1 4.62 -23.76 -5.91
N SER A 2 5.13 -23.18 -4.86
CA SER A 2 4.80 -21.80 -4.48
C SER A 2 5.34 -20.81 -5.52
N GLN A 3 4.52 -19.84 -5.90
CA GLN A 3 4.91 -18.72 -6.74
C GLN A 3 5.15 -17.51 -5.84
N VAL A 4 6.36 -16.95 -5.83
CA VAL A 4 6.70 -15.78 -5.03
C VAL A 4 7.13 -14.66 -5.97
N CYS A 5 6.31 -13.62 -6.07
CA CYS A 5 6.53 -12.48 -6.96
C CYS A 5 6.85 -11.22 -6.13
N LEU A 6 7.98 -10.60 -6.39
CA LEU A 6 8.30 -9.26 -5.90
C LEU A 6 7.86 -8.23 -6.94
N ILE A 7 7.02 -7.29 -6.51
CA ILE A 7 6.54 -6.20 -7.34
C ILE A 7 6.99 -4.86 -6.77
N SER A 8 7.52 -4.00 -7.62
CA SER A 8 7.98 -2.66 -7.25
C SER A 8 7.54 -1.61 -8.27
N GLY A 9 7.70 -0.36 -7.93
CA GLY A 9 7.34 0.78 -8.78
C GLY A 9 6.93 1.98 -7.96
N SER A 10 6.85 3.13 -8.60
CA SER A 10 6.49 4.40 -7.97
C SER A 10 5.09 4.36 -7.34
N PRO A 11 4.82 5.21 -6.34
CA PRO A 11 3.48 5.39 -5.81
C PRO A 11 2.50 5.80 -6.91
N GLY A 12 1.29 5.25 -6.88
CA GLY A 12 0.26 5.57 -7.87
C GLY A 12 0.35 4.81 -9.20
N CYS A 13 1.42 4.06 -9.47
CA CYS A 13 1.61 3.34 -10.73
C CYS A 13 0.64 2.15 -10.97
N GLY A 14 -0.29 1.88 -10.05
CA GLY A 14 -1.31 0.84 -10.22
C GLY A 14 -1.00 -0.51 -9.58
N LYS A 15 0.03 -0.63 -8.74
CA LYS A 15 0.41 -1.89 -8.06
C LYS A 15 -0.77 -2.59 -7.40
N THR A 16 -1.51 -1.89 -6.55
CA THR A 16 -2.62 -2.48 -5.78
C THR A 16 -3.69 -3.10 -6.68
N ASN A 17 -4.04 -2.44 -7.79
CA ASN A 17 -5.01 -2.96 -8.76
C ASN A 17 -4.47 -4.19 -9.51
N TRP A 18 -3.20 -4.16 -9.89
CA TRP A 18 -2.55 -5.29 -10.53
C TRP A 18 -2.52 -6.51 -9.59
N ILE A 19 -2.14 -6.29 -8.32
CA ILE A 19 -2.13 -7.34 -7.28
C ILE A 19 -3.52 -7.94 -7.12
N LEU A 20 -4.54 -7.10 -6.99
CA LEU A 20 -5.93 -7.54 -6.86
C LEU A 20 -6.36 -8.42 -8.03
N ASN A 21 -6.11 -7.97 -9.27
CA ASN A 21 -6.47 -8.72 -10.47
C ASN A 21 -5.70 -10.03 -10.57
N THR A 22 -4.43 -10.04 -10.19
CA THR A 22 -3.60 -11.25 -10.19
C THR A 22 -4.15 -12.27 -9.19
N PHE A 23 -4.49 -11.85 -7.98
CA PHE A 23 -5.08 -12.73 -6.97
C PHE A 23 -6.47 -13.24 -7.37
N LYS A 24 -7.33 -12.39 -7.96
CA LYS A 24 -8.66 -12.81 -8.44
C LYS A 24 -8.61 -13.88 -9.53
N ASN A 25 -7.54 -13.88 -10.33
CA ASN A 25 -7.33 -14.85 -11.39
C ASN A 25 -6.56 -16.10 -10.95
N TYR A 26 -6.18 -16.18 -9.67
CA TYR A 26 -5.45 -17.32 -9.13
C TYR A 26 -6.40 -18.25 -8.35
N SER A 27 -6.34 -19.54 -8.61
CA SER A 27 -7.27 -20.53 -8.01
C SER A 27 -6.78 -21.11 -6.68
N GLY A 28 -5.55 -20.80 -6.25
CA GLY A 28 -4.96 -21.30 -5.00
C GLY A 28 -5.03 -20.31 -3.87
N ASN A 29 -4.27 -20.58 -2.81
CA ASN A 29 -4.13 -19.66 -1.69
C ASN A 29 -3.33 -18.41 -2.09
N CYS A 30 -3.67 -17.26 -1.52
CA CYS A 30 -3.00 -15.98 -1.78
C CYS A 30 -2.36 -15.45 -0.51
N GLY A 31 -1.11 -15.03 -0.60
CA GLY A 31 -0.37 -14.37 0.48
C GLY A 31 0.15 -13.00 0.04
N TYR A 32 0.06 -12.02 0.94
CA TYR A 32 0.55 -10.67 0.68
C TYR A 32 1.51 -10.22 1.77
N LEU A 33 2.62 -9.65 1.33
CA LEU A 33 3.59 -8.96 2.18
C LEU A 33 3.87 -7.58 1.60
N ARG A 34 3.75 -6.56 2.42
CA ARG A 34 4.25 -5.23 2.06
C ARG A 34 5.53 -4.97 2.85
N LEU A 35 6.62 -4.73 2.14
CA LEU A 35 7.85 -4.24 2.73
C LEU A 35 7.77 -2.74 2.97
N GLY A 36 8.46 -2.25 3.98
CA GLY A 36 8.59 -0.81 4.22
C GLY A 36 9.26 -0.11 3.03
N GLY A 37 8.76 1.06 2.64
CA GLY A 37 9.41 1.90 1.64
C GLY A 37 10.63 2.59 2.22
N TYR A 38 11.72 2.67 1.46
CA TYR A 38 12.88 3.49 1.80
C TYR A 38 12.78 4.82 1.08
N SER A 39 12.88 5.91 1.81
CA SER A 39 13.13 7.24 1.28
C SER A 39 14.64 7.48 1.24
N GLU A 40 15.15 8.15 0.19
CA GLU A 40 16.56 8.59 0.19
C GLU A 40 16.86 9.57 1.33
N ILE A 41 15.83 10.27 1.82
CA ILE A 41 15.95 11.30 2.85
C ILE A 41 15.87 10.71 4.25
N ASN A 42 15.10 9.62 4.46
CA ASN A 42 14.91 8.99 5.76
C ASN A 42 14.98 7.47 5.63
N LEU A 43 16.19 6.94 5.67
CA LEU A 43 16.45 5.50 5.63
C LEU A 43 15.91 4.72 6.85
N GLU A 44 15.53 5.43 7.92
CA GLU A 44 15.15 4.83 9.20
C GLU A 44 13.63 4.66 9.41
N GLN A 45 12.80 5.31 8.60
CA GLN A 45 11.35 5.20 8.74
C GLN A 45 10.74 4.38 7.60
N ALA A 46 10.66 3.08 7.81
CA ALA A 46 9.82 2.23 6.99
C ALA A 46 8.34 2.63 7.16
N ILE A 47 7.71 3.08 6.08
CA ILE A 47 6.30 3.41 6.10
C ILE A 47 5.50 2.11 6.08
N ASN A 48 5.11 1.65 7.25
CA ASN A 48 4.25 0.48 7.42
C ASN A 48 2.79 0.92 7.34
N SER A 49 2.24 0.98 6.13
CA SER A 49 0.82 1.22 5.93
C SER A 49 0.07 -0.10 5.72
N LYS A 50 -1.05 -0.26 6.41
CA LYS A 50 -1.94 -1.41 6.28
C LYS A 50 -3.10 -1.17 5.30
N ILE A 51 -3.21 0.02 4.71
CA ILE A 51 -4.31 0.41 3.83
C ILE A 51 -4.45 -0.57 2.65
N ASP A 52 -3.34 -0.90 1.98
CA ASP A 52 -3.36 -1.81 0.83
C ASP A 52 -3.79 -3.22 1.23
N PHE A 53 -3.26 -3.74 2.35
CA PHE A 53 -3.68 -5.04 2.87
C PHE A 53 -5.16 -5.05 3.24
N ALA A 54 -5.65 -4.02 3.93
CA ALA A 54 -7.05 -3.93 4.32
C ALA A 54 -7.98 -3.95 3.10
N PHE A 55 -7.64 -3.23 2.05
CA PHE A 55 -8.37 -3.24 0.79
C PHE A 55 -8.33 -4.60 0.09
N LEU A 56 -7.15 -5.19 -0.04
CA LEU A 56 -6.98 -6.50 -0.67
C LEU A 56 -7.71 -7.60 0.10
N LYS A 57 -7.66 -7.58 1.44
CA LYS A 57 -8.34 -8.53 2.32
C LYS A 57 -9.86 -8.43 2.21
N ASP A 58 -10.40 -7.22 2.04
CA ASP A 58 -11.82 -6.99 1.81
C ASP A 58 -12.31 -7.64 0.50
N GLN A 59 -11.48 -7.59 -0.54
CA GLN A 59 -11.80 -8.16 -1.84
C GLN A 59 -11.48 -9.65 -1.96
N ILE A 60 -10.57 -10.15 -1.13
CA ILE A 60 -10.09 -11.54 -1.09
C ILE A 60 -10.09 -12.02 0.36
N PRO A 61 -11.23 -12.54 0.86
CA PRO A 61 -11.40 -12.85 2.28
C PRO A 61 -10.37 -13.84 2.86
N ASN A 62 -9.85 -14.75 2.04
CA ASN A 62 -8.86 -15.76 2.46
C ASN A 62 -7.40 -15.31 2.28
N LEU A 63 -7.15 -14.02 1.96
CA LEU A 63 -5.80 -13.48 1.82
C LEU A 63 -5.02 -13.60 3.13
N LEU A 64 -3.82 -14.18 3.06
CA LEU A 64 -2.92 -14.32 4.20
C LEU A 64 -2.05 -13.06 4.36
N ASP A 65 -1.99 -12.53 5.57
CA ASP A 65 -1.06 -11.46 5.94
C ASP A 65 0.27 -12.06 6.38
N LEU A 66 1.29 -11.92 5.57
CA LEU A 66 2.61 -12.47 5.85
C LEU A 66 3.46 -11.54 6.75
N SER A 67 2.98 -10.35 7.07
CA SER A 67 3.65 -9.46 8.02
C SER A 67 3.48 -9.91 9.47
N ILE A 68 2.41 -10.66 9.77
CA ILE A 68 2.04 -11.09 11.13
C ILE A 68 2.51 -12.53 11.41
N SER A 69 2.47 -13.40 10.39
CA SER A 69 2.84 -14.80 10.56
C SER A 69 4.18 -15.11 9.92
N ASN A 70 5.19 -15.35 10.75
CA ASN A 70 6.53 -15.76 10.28
C ASN A 70 6.58 -17.19 9.73
N SER A 71 5.45 -17.91 9.67
CA SER A 71 5.41 -19.27 9.13
C SER A 71 4.13 -19.52 8.37
N ILE A 72 4.27 -19.66 7.06
CA ILE A 72 3.24 -20.33 6.25
C ILE A 72 3.24 -21.80 6.64
N SER A 73 2.08 -22.36 6.99
CA SER A 73 2.00 -23.79 7.32
C SER A 73 2.47 -24.63 6.12
N GLU A 74 3.05 -25.79 6.37
CA GLU A 74 3.52 -26.69 5.29
C GLU A 74 2.40 -27.03 4.29
N LYS A 75 1.15 -27.11 4.76
CA LYS A 75 -0.02 -27.33 3.91
C LYS A 75 -0.35 -26.13 3.02
N ASP A 76 -0.13 -24.91 3.50
CA ASP A 76 -0.39 -23.69 2.75
C ASP A 76 0.71 -23.39 1.74
N LYS A 77 1.89 -24.01 1.87
CA LYS A 77 2.99 -23.89 0.89
C LYS A 77 2.70 -24.56 -0.44
N GLU A 78 1.78 -25.54 -0.46
CA GLU A 78 1.35 -26.17 -1.71
C GLU A 78 0.32 -25.28 -2.40
N ASN A 79 0.62 -24.85 -3.63
CA ASN A 79 -0.28 -24.05 -4.47
C ASN A 79 -0.64 -22.66 -3.87
N ILE A 80 0.36 -21.92 -3.39
CA ILE A 80 0.20 -20.53 -2.92
C ILE A 80 0.88 -19.56 -3.88
N LEU A 81 0.19 -18.45 -4.16
CA LEU A 81 0.75 -17.27 -4.80
C LEU A 81 1.04 -16.20 -3.75
N ILE A 82 2.30 -15.88 -3.58
CA ILE A 82 2.75 -14.81 -2.68
C ILE A 82 3.14 -13.61 -3.51
N ILE A 83 2.55 -12.46 -3.22
CA ILE A 83 2.97 -11.18 -3.80
C ILE A 83 3.57 -10.33 -2.71
N ILE A 84 4.82 -9.91 -2.94
CA ILE A 84 5.57 -9.02 -2.09
C ILE A 84 5.59 -7.66 -2.76
N GLU A 85 4.97 -6.66 -2.13
CA GLU A 85 5.00 -5.28 -2.62
C GLU A 85 6.15 -4.51 -1.97
N PHE A 86 6.98 -3.91 -2.80
CA PHE A 86 7.97 -2.94 -2.38
C PHE A 86 7.64 -1.55 -2.94
N PRO A 87 7.23 -0.61 -2.08
CA PRO A 87 6.91 0.75 -2.48
C PRO A 87 8.18 1.54 -2.75
N GLN A 88 8.74 1.38 -3.94
CA GLN A 88 9.99 2.01 -4.33
C GLN A 88 9.73 3.27 -5.16
N PHE A 89 10.49 4.31 -4.87
CA PHE A 89 10.38 5.60 -5.54
C PHE A 89 11.26 5.73 -6.79
N PHE A 90 12.25 4.87 -6.96
CA PHE A 90 13.17 4.91 -8.08
C PHE A 90 13.53 3.51 -8.57
N ILE A 91 13.94 3.42 -9.83
CA ILE A 91 14.41 2.16 -10.42
C ILE A 91 15.76 1.82 -9.79
N PRO A 92 15.94 0.61 -9.21
CA PRO A 92 17.24 0.20 -8.68
C PRO A 92 18.28 0.28 -9.79
N LYS A 93 19.38 0.98 -9.55
CA LYS A 93 20.56 0.83 -10.38
C LYS A 93 20.99 -0.63 -10.27
N SER A 94 21.27 -1.25 -11.40
CA SER A 94 21.55 -2.70 -11.56
C SER A 94 22.78 -3.18 -10.77
N GLN A 95 22.67 -3.25 -9.46
CA GLN A 95 23.73 -3.75 -8.56
C GLN A 95 23.13 -4.80 -7.62
N GLY A 96 22.74 -5.92 -8.16
CA GLY A 96 22.26 -7.02 -7.36
C GLY A 96 21.92 -8.23 -8.24
N ILE A 97 21.75 -9.39 -7.63
CA ILE A 97 21.22 -10.56 -8.31
C ILE A 97 19.85 -10.16 -8.91
N ASN A 98 19.73 -10.23 -10.22
CA ASN A 98 18.52 -9.83 -10.97
C ASN A 98 18.13 -8.34 -10.86
N GLY A 99 19.05 -7.43 -10.50
CA GLY A 99 18.76 -5.99 -10.41
C GLY A 99 17.95 -5.57 -9.18
N VAL A 100 17.91 -6.40 -8.15
CA VAL A 100 17.27 -6.10 -6.86
C VAL A 100 18.29 -5.55 -5.88
N ASP A 101 17.92 -4.52 -5.13
CA ASP A 101 18.76 -3.93 -4.08
C ASP A 101 19.02 -4.95 -2.96
N LEU A 102 20.26 -5.05 -2.50
CA LEU A 102 20.65 -5.96 -1.41
C LEU A 102 19.85 -5.74 -0.12
N ARG A 103 19.42 -4.50 0.14
CA ARG A 103 18.57 -4.18 1.31
C ARG A 103 17.23 -4.91 1.24
N ILE A 104 16.64 -5.04 0.05
CA ILE A 104 15.40 -5.80 -0.14
C ILE A 104 15.64 -7.28 0.10
N ILE A 105 16.75 -7.80 -0.39
CA ILE A 105 17.13 -9.22 -0.19
C ILE A 105 17.27 -9.52 1.30
N ASN A 106 18.00 -8.70 2.04
CA ASN A 106 18.17 -8.83 3.49
C ASN A 106 16.84 -8.74 4.25
N GLU A 107 15.92 -7.88 3.79
CA GLU A 107 14.59 -7.79 4.39
C GLU A 107 13.75 -9.04 4.13
N LEU A 108 13.83 -9.61 2.94
CA LEU A 108 13.12 -10.85 2.57
C LEU A 108 13.61 -12.06 3.34
N GLU A 109 14.90 -12.10 3.69
CA GLU A 109 15.48 -13.17 4.53
C GLU A 109 14.80 -13.26 5.89
N LYS A 110 14.36 -12.13 6.47
CA LYS A 110 13.64 -12.11 7.76
C LYS A 110 12.31 -12.87 7.69
N TYR A 111 11.70 -12.90 6.51
CA TYR A 111 10.44 -13.61 6.26
C TYR A 111 10.65 -15.01 5.67
N ASN A 112 11.90 -15.42 5.46
CA ASN A 112 12.27 -16.67 4.80
C ASN A 112 11.58 -16.84 3.42
N LEU A 113 11.50 -15.74 2.66
CA LEU A 113 10.90 -15.66 1.35
C LEU A 113 11.95 -15.41 0.26
N GLN A 114 11.89 -16.21 -0.80
CA GLN A 114 12.75 -16.06 -1.97
C GLN A 114 11.89 -15.88 -3.22
N PRO A 115 11.81 -14.65 -3.77
CA PRO A 115 11.08 -14.40 -5.00
C PRO A 115 11.69 -15.18 -6.17
N ASN A 116 10.82 -15.82 -6.94
CA ASN A 116 11.18 -16.46 -8.20
C ASN A 116 10.78 -15.60 -9.42
N ARG A 117 10.06 -14.50 -9.20
CA ARG A 117 9.67 -13.52 -10.21
C ARG A 117 9.84 -12.10 -9.66
N TYR A 118 10.43 -11.22 -10.48
CA TYR A 118 10.67 -9.81 -10.16
C TYR A 118 10.04 -8.94 -11.22
N LEU A 119 9.09 -8.07 -10.82
CA LEU A 119 8.38 -7.17 -11.72
C LEU A 119 8.54 -5.73 -11.25
N HIS A 120 8.80 -4.83 -12.18
CA HIS A 120 8.92 -3.40 -11.90
C HIS A 120 8.06 -2.59 -12.86
N PHE A 121 7.10 -1.82 -12.31
CA PHE A 121 6.28 -0.91 -13.09
C PHE A 121 7.16 0.15 -13.79
N GLY A 122 6.98 0.29 -15.10
CA GLY A 122 7.72 1.20 -15.95
C GLY A 122 9.00 0.64 -16.56
N ARG A 123 9.46 -0.53 -16.10
CA ARG A 123 10.55 -1.26 -16.75
C ARG A 123 10.03 -2.45 -17.54
N ASP A 124 9.16 -3.22 -16.91
CA ASP A 124 8.68 -4.46 -17.51
C ASP A 124 7.49 -4.18 -18.46
N PRO A 125 7.52 -4.65 -19.71
CA PRO A 125 6.51 -4.33 -20.72
C PRO A 125 5.09 -4.72 -20.33
N GLU A 126 4.95 -5.75 -19.48
CA GLU A 126 3.66 -6.21 -18.95
C GLU A 126 3.01 -5.19 -17.98
N LEU A 127 3.82 -4.26 -17.48
CA LEU A 127 3.45 -3.30 -16.45
C LEU A 127 3.64 -1.88 -16.97
N SER A 128 2.83 -1.48 -17.96
CA SER A 128 2.84 -0.11 -18.46
C SER A 128 2.41 0.87 -17.38
N ILE A 129 3.21 1.90 -17.19
CA ILE A 129 2.86 3.01 -16.31
C ILE A 129 1.85 3.89 -17.01
N LYS A 130 0.74 4.19 -16.34
CA LYS A 130 -0.23 5.20 -16.80
C LYS A 130 0.19 6.61 -16.40
N ASP A 131 0.93 6.74 -15.28
CA ASP A 131 1.38 8.02 -14.73
C ASP A 131 2.73 7.89 -14.04
N THR A 132 3.72 8.63 -14.49
CA THR A 132 5.03 8.74 -13.85
C THR A 132 5.19 10.12 -13.21
N LEU A 133 4.98 10.20 -11.92
CA LEU A 133 5.52 11.30 -11.16
C LEU A 133 7.00 10.96 -10.86
N ASP A 134 7.90 11.90 -11.09
CA ASP A 134 9.28 11.74 -10.64
C ASP A 134 9.34 12.01 -9.13
N PHE A 135 9.36 10.92 -8.37
CA PHE A 135 9.25 10.99 -6.91
C PHE A 135 10.60 10.98 -6.18
N ARG A 136 11.68 11.41 -6.83
CA ARG A 136 13.03 11.37 -6.24
C ARG A 136 13.22 12.24 -4.99
N GLU A 137 12.33 13.21 -4.77
CA GLU A 137 12.44 14.15 -3.66
C GLU A 137 11.12 14.30 -2.89
N ILE A 138 10.38 13.21 -2.75
CA ILE A 138 9.08 13.23 -2.08
C ILE A 138 9.22 12.84 -0.62
N GLU A 139 8.67 13.69 0.23
CA GLU A 139 8.35 13.35 1.62
C GLU A 139 7.17 12.39 1.65
N SER A 140 7.17 11.48 2.59
CA SER A 140 6.07 10.56 2.80
C SER A 140 5.72 10.48 4.27
N ILE A 141 4.44 10.67 4.57
CA ILE A 141 3.88 10.64 5.92
C ILE A 141 2.90 9.48 6.00
N SER A 142 2.99 8.68 7.05
CA SER A 142 1.95 7.74 7.45
C SER A 142 1.48 8.09 8.86
N LEU A 143 0.18 8.34 9.01
CA LEU A 143 -0.45 8.62 10.28
C LEU A 143 -1.44 7.51 10.60
N ASP A 144 -1.21 6.85 11.74
CA ASP A 144 -2.19 5.97 12.37
C ASP A 144 -3.13 6.84 13.20
N LEU A 145 -4.36 6.99 12.74
CA LEU A 145 -5.42 7.74 13.39
C LEU A 145 -6.22 6.85 14.37
N GLN A 146 -5.68 5.68 14.66
CA GLN A 146 -6.27 4.69 15.55
C GLN A 146 -7.69 4.32 15.11
N LYS A 147 -8.59 4.09 16.05
CA LYS A 147 -9.99 3.76 15.80
C LYS A 147 -10.89 4.99 15.71
N HIS A 148 -10.32 6.11 15.26
CA HIS A 148 -11.09 7.35 15.11
C HIS A 148 -12.24 7.15 14.11
N ILE A 149 -13.41 7.66 14.48
CA ILE A 149 -14.61 7.64 13.65
C ILE A 149 -14.83 9.06 13.15
N TRP A 150 -14.86 9.22 11.85
CA TRP A 150 -14.97 10.52 11.21
C TRP A 150 -16.40 10.89 10.90
N ASP A 151 -16.80 12.08 11.30
CA ASP A 151 -18.01 12.70 10.74
C ASP A 151 -17.83 12.93 9.22
N PRO A 152 -18.79 12.50 8.39
CA PRO A 152 -18.65 12.58 6.93
C PRO A 152 -18.41 14.01 6.40
N ALA A 153 -19.03 15.03 7.01
CA ALA A 153 -18.85 16.41 6.57
C ALA A 153 -17.44 16.92 6.89
N SER A 154 -16.97 16.67 8.11
CA SER A 154 -15.61 17.01 8.55
C SER A 154 -14.54 16.28 7.72
N LEU A 155 -14.77 15.00 7.41
CA LEU A 155 -13.87 14.21 6.57
C LEU A 155 -13.79 14.76 5.14
N ASN A 156 -14.92 15.15 4.56
CA ASN A 156 -14.94 15.75 3.23
C ASN A 156 -14.20 17.10 3.20
N THR A 157 -14.38 17.92 4.22
CA THR A 157 -13.66 19.19 4.34
C THR A 157 -12.15 18.98 4.47
N PHE A 158 -11.74 18.11 5.38
CA PHE A 158 -10.34 17.75 5.56
C PHE A 158 -9.71 17.21 4.27
N TRP A 159 -10.40 16.28 3.59
CA TRP A 159 -9.89 15.70 2.34
C TRP A 159 -9.79 16.75 1.22
N PHE A 160 -10.77 17.64 1.12
CA PHE A 160 -10.74 18.74 0.17
C PHE A 160 -9.54 19.67 0.43
N GLU A 161 -9.33 20.09 1.67
CA GLU A 161 -8.20 20.92 2.08
C GLU A 161 -6.87 20.23 1.78
N LEU A 162 -6.75 18.94 2.11
CA LEU A 162 -5.55 18.16 1.87
C LEU A 162 -5.13 18.14 0.40
N VAL A 163 -6.08 17.81 -0.50
CA VAL A 163 -5.77 17.68 -1.93
C VAL A 163 -5.63 19.04 -2.65
N ASN A 164 -6.06 20.13 -2.01
CA ASN A 164 -5.89 21.49 -2.51
C ASN A 164 -4.70 22.23 -1.87
N GLY A 165 -3.83 21.53 -1.15
CA GLY A 165 -2.54 22.05 -0.72
C GLY A 165 -2.56 22.84 0.60
N ALA A 166 -3.62 22.73 1.42
CA ALA A 166 -3.65 23.40 2.72
C ALA A 166 -2.53 22.91 3.67
N TYR A 167 -2.02 21.71 3.45
CA TYR A 167 -1.00 21.07 4.29
C TYR A 167 0.33 20.83 3.56
N GLY A 168 0.57 21.51 2.44
CA GLY A 168 1.76 21.41 1.61
C GLY A 168 1.45 20.95 0.18
N ASP A 169 2.48 20.76 -0.61
CA ASP A 169 2.36 20.32 -2.01
C ASP A 169 2.10 18.81 -2.07
N VAL A 170 0.85 18.41 -1.88
CA VAL A 170 0.46 16.99 -1.91
C VAL A 170 0.44 16.50 -3.36
N TYR A 171 1.12 15.38 -3.63
CA TYR A 171 1.11 14.72 -4.93
C TYR A 171 0.29 13.43 -4.93
N ARG A 172 0.20 12.80 -3.78
CA ARG A 172 -0.64 11.62 -3.57
C ARG A 172 -1.14 11.56 -2.14
N ALA A 173 -2.40 11.19 -1.99
CA ALA A 173 -2.98 10.85 -0.70
C ALA A 173 -3.76 9.54 -0.81
N LYS A 174 -3.64 8.68 0.20
CA LYS A 174 -4.40 7.46 0.35
C LYS A 174 -4.81 7.31 1.79
N ALA A 175 -6.08 7.03 2.04
CA ALA A 175 -6.58 6.89 3.40
C ALA A 175 -7.61 5.77 3.50
N LEU A 176 -7.67 5.15 4.67
CA LEU A 176 -8.75 4.26 5.08
C LEU A 176 -9.40 4.86 6.32
N MET A 177 -10.67 5.21 6.22
CA MET A 177 -11.38 5.96 7.26
C MET A 177 -12.61 5.20 7.75
N ASN A 178 -12.85 5.27 9.06
CA ASN A 178 -14.02 4.71 9.72
C ASN A 178 -15.13 5.76 9.77
N LEU A 179 -16.37 5.36 9.41
CA LEU A 179 -17.56 6.21 9.49
C LEU A 179 -18.49 5.80 10.63
N PRO A 180 -19.39 6.71 11.07
CA PRO A 180 -20.32 6.46 12.17
C PRO A 180 -21.32 5.32 11.89
N ASP A 181 -21.61 5.06 10.63
CA ASP A 181 -22.51 3.98 10.19
C ASP A 181 -21.81 2.61 10.07
N GLY A 182 -20.57 2.53 10.52
CA GLY A 182 -19.75 1.31 10.49
C GLY A 182 -19.04 1.04 9.17
N ARG A 183 -19.24 1.85 8.15
CA ARG A 183 -18.53 1.69 6.87
C ARG A 183 -17.07 2.11 6.98
N TYR A 184 -16.25 1.44 6.21
CA TYR A 184 -14.86 1.83 5.94
C TYR A 184 -14.78 2.41 4.54
N ILE A 185 -14.22 3.60 4.39
CA ILE A 185 -14.03 4.23 3.08
C ILE A 185 -12.54 4.32 2.78
N LEU A 186 -12.17 3.77 1.63
CA LEU A 186 -10.87 3.97 1.02
C LEU A 186 -10.91 5.23 0.16
N PHE A 187 -10.04 6.16 0.46
CA PHE A 187 -9.76 7.36 -0.35
C PHE A 187 -8.47 7.14 -1.12
N ASN A 188 -8.45 7.56 -2.37
CA ASN A 188 -7.25 7.56 -3.19
C ASN A 188 -7.26 8.79 -4.10
N TRP A 189 -6.17 9.53 -4.07
CA TRP A 189 -5.97 10.70 -4.90
C TRP A 189 -4.53 10.76 -5.39
N ILE A 190 -4.34 11.23 -6.60
CA ILE A 190 -3.03 11.50 -7.20
C ILE A 190 -3.15 12.73 -8.09
N VAL A 191 -2.16 13.60 -8.04
CA VAL A 191 -2.18 14.91 -8.73
C VAL A 191 -2.33 14.81 -10.25
N SER A 192 -1.87 13.71 -10.86
CA SER A 192 -1.98 13.45 -12.30
C SER A 192 -3.38 12.99 -12.76
N GLN A 193 -4.28 12.70 -11.82
CA GLN A 193 -5.64 12.22 -12.12
C GLN A 193 -6.68 13.25 -11.68
N GLN A 194 -7.73 13.40 -12.47
CA GLN A 194 -8.83 14.29 -12.09
C GLN A 194 -9.67 13.67 -10.98
N GLY A 195 -9.79 14.40 -9.88
CA GLY A 195 -10.66 14.09 -8.76
C GLY A 195 -10.14 12.98 -7.86
N SER A 196 -10.79 12.85 -6.73
CA SER A 196 -10.54 11.79 -5.75
C SER A 196 -11.37 10.56 -6.06
N GLN A 197 -10.80 9.39 -5.84
CA GLN A 197 -11.51 8.12 -5.93
C GLN A 197 -11.91 7.67 -4.52
N TYR A 198 -13.15 7.23 -4.39
CA TYR A 198 -13.71 6.74 -3.13
C TYR A 198 -14.23 5.33 -3.33
N GLN A 199 -13.92 4.45 -2.41
CA GLN A 199 -14.43 3.08 -2.42
C GLN A 199 -14.84 2.66 -1.02
N THR A 200 -16.11 2.29 -0.86
CA THR A 200 -16.58 1.65 0.37
C THR A 200 -16.13 0.20 0.38
N LEU A 201 -15.56 -0.26 1.50
CA LEU A 201 -15.24 -1.67 1.69
C LEU A 201 -16.52 -2.48 1.95
N ASN A 202 -16.49 -3.77 1.61
CA ASN A 202 -17.62 -4.69 1.84
C ASN A 202 -17.78 -5.01 3.33
N GLN A 203 -16.67 -5.08 4.06
CA GLN A 203 -16.68 -5.30 5.49
C GLN A 203 -17.20 -4.06 6.22
N VAL A 204 -18.14 -4.26 7.13
CA VAL A 204 -18.74 -3.23 7.97
C VAL A 204 -18.41 -3.52 9.43
N ALA A 205 -18.19 -2.48 10.23
CA ALA A 205 -17.98 -2.64 11.66
C ALA A 205 -19.25 -3.16 12.35
N PRO A 206 -19.13 -3.93 13.46
CA PRO A 206 -20.29 -4.36 14.23
C PRO A 206 -21.09 -3.17 14.74
N LEU A 207 -22.42 -3.24 14.66
CA LEU A 207 -23.34 -2.16 15.07
C LEU A 207 -23.16 -1.71 16.52
N ASN A 208 -22.73 -2.60 17.40
CA ASN A 208 -22.53 -2.36 18.84
C ASN A 208 -21.06 -2.37 19.25
N GLY A 209 -20.13 -2.29 18.29
CA GLY A 209 -18.71 -2.43 18.53
C GLY A 209 -17.89 -1.22 18.06
N ARG A 210 -16.68 -1.14 18.59
CA ARG A 210 -15.69 -0.21 18.02
C ARG A 210 -15.17 -0.78 16.69
N PRO A 211 -14.78 0.07 15.73
CA PRO A 211 -14.14 -0.40 14.51
C PRO A 211 -12.97 -1.33 14.83
N GLU A 212 -12.89 -2.45 14.14
CA GLU A 212 -11.74 -3.37 14.28
C GLU A 212 -10.50 -2.78 13.61
N ARG A 213 -10.71 -2.04 12.53
CA ARG A 213 -9.64 -1.40 11.75
C ARG A 213 -9.35 0.00 12.25
N CYS A 214 -8.07 0.38 12.24
CA CYS A 214 -7.66 1.74 12.46
C CYS A 214 -7.95 2.59 11.21
N SER A 215 -8.33 3.84 11.42
CA SER A 215 -8.21 4.87 10.39
C SER A 215 -6.74 5.15 10.16
N GLU A 216 -6.35 5.26 8.91
CA GLU A 216 -4.96 5.49 8.52
C GLU A 216 -4.90 6.38 7.29
N ILE A 217 -3.90 7.25 7.22
CA ILE A 217 -3.64 8.09 6.05
C ILE A 217 -2.17 8.05 5.67
N VAL A 218 -1.89 7.94 4.38
CA VAL A 218 -0.56 8.09 3.79
C VAL A 218 -0.60 9.27 2.83
N ILE A 219 0.28 10.24 3.05
CA ILE A 219 0.41 11.46 2.25
C ILE A 219 1.83 11.50 1.68
N GLN A 220 1.93 11.85 0.41
CA GLN A 220 3.20 11.97 -0.28
C GLN A 220 3.24 13.29 -1.06
N GLY A 221 4.32 14.06 -0.86
CA GLY A 221 4.41 15.41 -1.43
C GLY A 221 5.69 16.13 -1.08
N LYS A 222 5.68 17.45 -1.16
CA LYS A 222 6.78 18.33 -0.75
C LYS A 222 6.29 19.38 0.24
N ASN A 223 7.19 19.86 1.09
CA ASN A 223 6.89 20.91 2.08
C ASN A 223 5.68 20.56 2.94
N LEU A 224 5.52 19.30 3.31
CA LEU A 224 4.37 18.84 4.07
C LEU A 224 4.42 19.36 5.51
N ASN A 225 3.34 20.01 5.96
CA ASN A 225 3.22 20.50 7.32
C ASN A 225 2.60 19.43 8.23
N PHE A 226 3.47 18.67 8.89
CA PHE A 226 3.10 17.56 9.75
C PHE A 226 2.29 17.95 10.99
N GLU A 227 2.57 19.12 11.56
CA GLU A 227 1.92 19.57 12.80
C GLU A 227 0.46 19.96 12.59
N SER A 228 0.15 20.45 11.39
CA SER A 228 -1.21 20.84 11.02
C SER A 228 -2.13 19.67 10.61
N ILE A 229 -1.57 18.48 10.41
CA ILE A 229 -2.33 17.30 10.01
C ILE A 229 -2.70 16.43 11.23
N LYS A 230 -2.05 16.62 12.38
CA LYS A 230 -2.37 15.96 13.65
C LYS A 230 -3.54 16.62 14.35
#